data_99b4fa2badd84f83c75f7019b919abf4
#
_entry.id   99b4fa2badd84f83c75f7019b919abf4
#
_cell.length_a   1.000
_cell.length_b   1.000
_cell.length_c   1.000
_cell.angle_alpha   90.00
_cell.angle_beta   90.00
_cell.angle_gamma   90.00
#
_symmetry.space_group_name_H-M   'P 1'
#
loop_
_entity.id
_entity.type
_entity.pdbx_description
1 polymer ?
#
loop_
_entity_poly.entity_id
_entity_poly.type
_entity_poly.pdbx_seq_one_letter_code
_entity_poly.pdbx_strand_id
1 'polypeptide(L)'
;MKKLLLILLCLPMIGFGQVYIPDANFKAYLVGNTAINTNGDTEIQVSEATAFNDTIDCQSLNISDLTGIENFTSLTYLNCRYNLLDSLDVSQNTSLWYLDCNNNQLTSLDVSGATA
;
A
#
# COMPACT_ATOMS: atom_id res chain seq x y z
N MET A 1 -10.18 5.97 -34.94
CA MET A 1 -10.78 4.95 -34.05
C MET A 1 -9.72 4.14 -33.35
N LYS A 2 -8.88 3.46 -34.11
CA LYS A 2 -7.83 2.63 -33.51
C LYS A 2 -6.85 3.42 -32.67
N LYS A 3 -6.55 4.66 -33.08
CA LYS A 3 -5.66 5.53 -32.31
C LYS A 3 -6.24 5.87 -30.95
N LEU A 4 -7.53 6.12 -30.90
CA LEU A 4 -8.19 6.44 -29.64
C LEU A 4 -8.13 5.25 -28.68
N LEU A 5 -8.36 4.06 -29.18
CA LEU A 5 -8.26 2.85 -28.39
C LEU A 5 -6.84 2.65 -27.88
N LEU A 6 -5.85 2.90 -28.72
CA LEU A 6 -4.45 2.77 -28.35
C LEU A 6 -4.05 3.76 -27.26
N ILE A 7 -4.57 4.99 -27.36
CA ILE A 7 -4.32 6.02 -26.34
C ILE A 7 -4.90 5.56 -25.00
N LEU A 8 -6.08 4.97 -25.00
CA LEU A 8 -6.67 4.44 -23.79
C LEU A 8 -5.78 3.37 -23.13
N LEU A 9 -5.21 2.50 -23.94
CA LEU A 9 -4.31 1.46 -23.44
C LEU A 9 -3.01 2.04 -22.89
N CYS A 10 -2.59 3.20 -23.38
CA CYS A 10 -1.38 3.86 -22.91
C CYS A 10 -1.61 4.73 -21.68
N LEU A 11 -2.84 4.99 -21.29
CA LEU A 11 -3.11 5.74 -20.07
C LEU A 11 -2.69 4.92 -18.86
N PRO A 12 -2.27 5.59 -17.78
CA PRO A 12 -1.93 4.89 -16.56
C PRO A 12 -3.08 3.97 -16.15
N MET A 13 -2.78 2.74 -15.97
CA MET A 13 -3.78 1.74 -15.64
C MET A 13 -4.06 1.69 -14.16
N ILE A 14 -3.76 2.77 -13.50
CA ILE A 14 -4.10 2.94 -12.10
C ILE A 14 -5.60 3.03 -12.01
N GLY A 15 -6.14 2.43 -11.04
CA GLY A 15 -7.52 2.62 -10.72
C GLY A 15 -8.41 1.51 -11.15
N PHE A 16 -8.18 0.88 -12.28
CA PHE A 16 -9.06 -0.20 -12.64
C PHE A 16 -8.44 -1.54 -12.28
N GLY A 17 -8.80 -2.03 -11.08
CA GLY A 17 -8.28 -3.28 -10.57
C GLY A 17 -6.88 -3.18 -9.97
N GLN A 18 -6.23 -2.03 -10.04
CA GLN A 18 -4.88 -1.84 -9.52
C GLN A 18 -4.87 -0.85 -8.37
N VAL A 19 -3.97 -1.07 -7.42
CA VAL A 19 -3.77 -0.17 -6.29
C VAL A 19 -2.86 0.97 -6.72
N TYR A 20 -3.24 2.21 -6.40
CA TYR A 20 -2.39 3.37 -6.62
C TYR A 20 -1.35 3.44 -5.50
N ILE A 21 -0.06 3.31 -5.86
CA ILE A 21 1.06 3.35 -4.92
C ILE A 21 2.08 4.36 -5.46
N PRO A 22 2.00 5.63 -5.06
CA PRO A 22 2.87 6.67 -5.62
C PRO A 22 4.31 6.60 -5.14
N ASP A 23 4.58 6.04 -3.97
CA ASP A 23 5.94 5.95 -3.45
C ASP A 23 6.66 4.76 -4.09
N ALA A 24 7.76 5.04 -4.79
CA ALA A 24 8.49 4.03 -5.54
C ALA A 24 9.09 2.95 -4.62
N ASN A 25 9.53 3.35 -3.42
CA ASN A 25 10.14 2.42 -2.47
C ASN A 25 9.09 1.49 -1.86
N PHE A 26 7.93 2.03 -1.52
CA PHE A 26 6.83 1.22 -1.03
C PHE A 26 6.32 0.26 -2.10
N LYS A 27 6.18 0.77 -3.33
CA LYS A 27 5.75 -0.08 -4.45
C LYS A 27 6.74 -1.21 -4.70
N ALA A 28 8.03 -0.92 -4.67
CA ALA A 28 9.06 -1.94 -4.88
C ALA A 28 8.98 -3.04 -3.81
N TYR A 29 8.74 -2.65 -2.56
CA TYR A 29 8.57 -3.62 -1.48
C TYR A 29 7.38 -4.53 -1.75
N LEU A 30 6.23 -3.95 -2.10
CA LEU A 30 5.00 -4.72 -2.31
C LEU A 30 5.11 -5.63 -3.53
N VAL A 31 5.61 -5.11 -4.63
CA VAL A 31 5.77 -5.88 -5.88
C VAL A 31 6.78 -7.01 -5.69
N GLY A 32 7.83 -6.78 -4.90
CA GLY A 32 8.84 -7.78 -4.60
C GLY A 32 8.42 -8.85 -3.62
N ASN A 33 7.29 -8.69 -2.96
CA ASN A 33 6.79 -9.64 -1.97
C ASN A 33 5.81 -10.60 -2.65
N THR A 34 6.25 -11.84 -2.85
CA THR A 34 5.45 -12.84 -3.58
C THR A 34 4.20 -13.31 -2.85
N ALA A 35 4.12 -13.08 -1.55
CA ALA A 35 2.89 -13.36 -0.79
C ALA A 35 1.82 -12.29 -1.04
N ILE A 36 2.22 -11.10 -1.46
CA ILE A 36 1.31 -10.01 -1.82
C ILE A 36 1.07 -10.01 -3.33
N ASN A 37 2.16 -9.91 -4.09
CA ASN A 37 2.13 -9.91 -5.56
C ASN A 37 2.10 -11.34 -6.05
N THR A 38 0.93 -11.95 -6.03
CA THR A 38 0.80 -13.39 -6.26
C THR A 38 0.86 -13.77 -7.74
N ASN A 39 0.55 -12.84 -8.65
CA ASN A 39 0.66 -13.10 -10.08
C ASN A 39 2.03 -12.72 -10.66
N GLY A 40 2.89 -12.08 -9.88
CA GLY A 40 4.27 -11.80 -10.27
C GLY A 40 4.43 -10.69 -11.32
N ASP A 41 3.43 -9.87 -11.53
CA ASP A 41 3.53 -8.75 -12.47
C ASP A 41 4.17 -7.52 -11.80
N THR A 42 4.10 -6.36 -12.42
CA THR A 42 4.73 -5.14 -11.93
C THR A 42 3.79 -4.23 -11.14
N GLU A 43 2.56 -4.69 -10.88
CA GLU A 43 1.54 -3.94 -10.19
C GLU A 43 0.95 -4.76 -9.05
N ILE A 44 0.24 -4.08 -8.15
CA ILE A 44 -0.55 -4.77 -7.12
C ILE A 44 -2.01 -4.59 -7.49
N GLN A 45 -2.72 -5.69 -7.66
CA GLN A 45 -4.15 -5.66 -7.91
C GLN A 45 -4.90 -5.45 -6.59
N VAL A 46 -6.06 -4.82 -6.66
CA VAL A 46 -6.92 -4.63 -5.48
C VAL A 46 -7.25 -5.97 -4.84
N SER A 47 -7.48 -7.01 -5.66
CA SER A 47 -7.76 -8.35 -5.15
C SER A 47 -6.60 -8.94 -4.36
N GLU A 48 -5.36 -8.66 -4.78
CA GLU A 48 -4.16 -9.09 -4.05
C GLU A 48 -4.06 -8.37 -2.71
N ALA A 49 -4.28 -7.07 -2.71
CA ALA A 49 -4.22 -6.27 -1.49
C ALA A 49 -5.29 -6.68 -0.48
N THR A 50 -6.53 -6.84 -0.93
CA THR A 50 -7.63 -7.21 -0.02
C THR A 50 -7.52 -8.62 0.52
N ALA A 51 -6.88 -9.52 -0.21
CA ALA A 51 -6.68 -10.90 0.22
C ALA A 51 -5.55 -11.07 1.21
N PHE A 52 -4.60 -10.13 1.24
CA PHE A 52 -3.42 -10.27 2.10
C PHE A 52 -3.80 -10.00 3.56
N ASN A 53 -3.66 -11.00 4.41
CA ASN A 53 -4.12 -10.97 5.80
C ASN A 53 -2.98 -11.14 6.81
N ASP A 54 -1.77 -10.81 6.45
CA ASP A 54 -0.59 -11.06 7.28
C ASP A 54 0.15 -9.74 7.54
N THR A 55 1.44 -9.78 7.56
CA THR A 55 2.35 -8.71 8.00
C THR A 55 2.92 -7.95 6.81
N ILE A 56 2.86 -6.63 6.87
CA ILE A 56 3.72 -5.75 6.07
C ILE A 56 4.80 -5.21 7.00
N ASP A 57 6.04 -5.55 6.70
CA ASP A 57 7.21 -5.02 7.39
C ASP A 57 8.06 -4.26 6.37
N CYS A 58 7.81 -2.97 6.29
CA CYS A 58 8.48 -2.08 5.35
C CYS A 58 9.36 -1.05 6.05
N GLN A 59 9.94 -1.43 7.19
CA GLN A 59 10.81 -0.54 7.94
C GLN A 59 12.10 -0.20 7.19
N SER A 60 12.63 0.99 7.43
CA SER A 60 13.95 1.41 6.95
C SER A 60 14.11 1.36 5.42
N LEU A 61 13.09 1.77 4.69
CA LEU A 61 13.09 1.75 3.22
C LEU A 61 13.00 3.14 2.60
N ASN A 62 13.19 4.21 3.37
CA ASN A 62 13.09 5.59 2.89
C ASN A 62 11.73 5.89 2.26
N ILE A 63 10.68 5.35 2.82
CA ILE A 63 9.31 5.55 2.32
C ILE A 63 8.80 6.88 2.85
N SER A 64 8.31 7.73 1.95
CA SER A 64 7.72 9.02 2.29
C SER A 64 6.20 9.00 2.31
N ASP A 65 5.58 8.01 1.70
CA ASP A 65 4.13 7.98 1.50
C ASP A 65 3.67 6.52 1.42
N LEU A 66 2.76 6.14 2.31
CA LEU A 66 2.17 4.81 2.32
C LEU A 66 0.83 4.74 1.59
N THR A 67 0.50 5.73 0.76
CA THR A 67 -0.72 5.67 -0.06
C THR A 67 -0.77 4.35 -0.83
N GLY A 68 -1.90 3.69 -0.80
CA GLY A 68 -2.10 2.32 -1.26
C GLY A 68 -2.40 1.38 -0.12
N ILE A 69 -1.93 1.71 1.09
CA ILE A 69 -2.15 0.87 2.27
C ILE A 69 -3.64 0.72 2.60
N GLU A 70 -4.45 1.70 2.23
CA GLU A 70 -5.90 1.66 2.49
C GLU A 70 -6.60 0.50 1.79
N ASN A 71 -6.00 -0.11 0.79
CA ASN A 71 -6.55 -1.27 0.09
C ASN A 71 -6.28 -2.59 0.82
N PHE A 72 -5.39 -2.58 1.79
CA PHE A 72 -5.02 -3.77 2.56
C PHE A 72 -5.97 -3.92 3.75
N THR A 73 -7.23 -4.14 3.47
CA THR A 73 -8.30 -4.14 4.48
C THR A 73 -8.28 -5.36 5.40
N SER A 74 -7.54 -6.40 5.03
CA SER A 74 -7.36 -7.60 5.87
C SER A 74 -6.00 -7.65 6.57
N LEU A 75 -5.17 -6.63 6.37
CA LEU A 75 -3.85 -6.54 6.99
C LEU A 75 -3.97 -6.55 8.51
N THR A 76 -3.13 -7.34 9.18
CA THR A 76 -3.17 -7.50 10.63
C THR A 76 -2.01 -6.86 11.36
N TYR A 77 -0.87 -6.68 10.70
CA TYR A 77 0.36 -6.20 11.32
C TYR A 77 1.08 -5.27 10.35
N LEU A 78 1.38 -4.05 10.78
CA LEU A 78 2.10 -3.07 9.96
C LEU A 78 3.28 -2.52 10.74
N ASN A 79 4.48 -2.74 10.23
CA ASN A 79 5.69 -2.13 10.73
C ASN A 79 6.27 -1.21 9.66
N CYS A 80 6.13 0.09 9.86
CA CYS A 80 6.65 1.12 8.95
C CYS A 80 7.62 2.06 9.67
N ARG A 81 8.26 1.58 10.72
CA ARG A 81 9.21 2.39 11.51
C ARG A 81 10.43 2.77 10.67
N TYR A 82 11.12 3.81 11.10
CA TYR A 82 12.34 4.30 10.46
C TYR A 82 12.14 4.62 8.97
N ASN A 83 11.11 5.37 8.67
CA ASN A 83 10.84 5.89 7.33
C ASN A 83 10.75 7.42 7.37
N LEU A 84 10.23 8.02 6.33
CA LEU A 84 10.16 9.47 6.16
C LEU A 84 8.70 9.95 6.10
N LEU A 85 7.80 9.25 6.76
CA LEU A 85 6.37 9.58 6.73
C LEU A 85 6.10 10.84 7.52
N ASP A 86 5.34 11.76 6.96
CA ASP A 86 4.81 12.93 7.66
C ASP A 86 3.32 12.80 8.01
N SER A 87 2.65 11.85 7.39
CA SER A 87 1.26 11.51 7.70
C SER A 87 1.04 10.02 7.47
N LEU A 88 0.07 9.47 8.18
CA LEU A 88 -0.32 8.05 8.05
C LEU A 88 -1.80 7.93 8.36
N ASP A 89 -2.52 7.30 7.44
CA ASP A 89 -3.94 7.02 7.59
C ASP A 89 -4.16 5.51 7.44
N VAL A 90 -4.45 4.84 8.55
CA VAL A 90 -4.80 3.42 8.58
C VAL A 90 -6.27 3.21 8.98
N SER A 91 -7.10 4.22 8.73
CA SER A 91 -8.53 4.17 9.09
C SER A 91 -9.28 3.06 8.34
N GLN A 92 -8.79 2.64 7.18
CA GLN A 92 -9.41 1.57 6.39
C GLN A 92 -8.85 0.19 6.72
N ASN A 93 -7.77 0.12 7.49
CA ASN A 93 -7.12 -1.14 7.87
C ASN A 93 -7.77 -1.69 9.13
N THR A 94 -9.02 -2.09 9.01
CA THR A 94 -9.88 -2.40 10.17
C THR A 94 -9.54 -3.73 10.84
N SER A 95 -8.71 -4.56 10.21
CA SER A 95 -8.22 -5.80 10.80
C SER A 95 -6.88 -5.61 11.53
N LEU A 96 -6.32 -4.41 11.47
CA LEU A 96 -5.00 -4.13 12.02
C LEU A 96 -5.04 -4.15 13.55
N TRP A 97 -4.22 -4.99 14.16
CA TRP A 97 -4.08 -5.05 15.62
C TRP A 97 -2.69 -4.67 16.10
N TYR A 98 -1.73 -4.51 15.21
CA TYR A 98 -0.40 -4.04 15.54
C TYR A 98 0.05 -2.99 14.54
N LEU A 99 0.52 -1.86 15.03
CA LEU A 99 1.07 -0.78 14.22
C LEU A 99 2.31 -0.23 14.91
N ASP A 100 3.44 -0.24 14.21
CA ASP A 100 4.65 0.43 14.64
C ASP A 100 5.06 1.44 13.57
N CYS A 101 4.83 2.71 13.85
CA CYS A 101 5.21 3.83 12.97
C CYS A 101 6.27 4.73 13.63
N ASN A 102 7.04 4.17 14.54
CA ASN A 102 8.10 4.84 15.28
C ASN A 102 9.17 5.40 14.35
N ASN A 103 9.85 6.47 14.78
CA ASN A 103 10.96 7.05 14.02
C ASN A 103 10.55 7.45 12.60
N ASN A 104 9.48 8.17 12.53
CA ASN A 104 9.00 8.93 11.38
C ASN A 104 8.86 10.39 11.82
N GLN A 105 8.33 11.24 10.96
CA GLN A 105 8.14 12.66 11.22
C GLN A 105 6.66 13.01 11.19
N LEU A 106 5.85 12.14 11.77
CA LEU A 106 4.39 12.25 11.68
C LEU A 106 3.88 13.52 12.35
N THR A 107 3.10 14.28 11.61
CA THR A 107 2.31 15.38 12.12
C THR A 107 0.82 15.04 12.12
N SER A 108 0.44 13.96 11.48
CA SER A 108 -0.94 13.50 11.36
C SER A 108 -0.97 11.97 11.34
N LEU A 109 -1.83 11.40 12.16
CA LEU A 109 -2.02 9.95 12.25
C LEU A 109 -3.50 9.66 12.49
N ASP A 110 -4.10 8.87 11.61
CA ASP A 110 -5.50 8.45 11.73
C ASP A 110 -5.56 6.95 11.95
N VAL A 111 -5.92 6.56 13.16
CA VAL A 111 -6.11 5.16 13.57
C VAL A 111 -7.57 4.87 13.91
N SER A 112 -8.50 5.66 13.39
CA SER A 112 -9.91 5.57 13.74
C SER A 112 -10.54 4.23 13.35
N GLY A 113 -9.94 3.51 12.40
CA GLY A 113 -10.40 2.17 12.01
C GLY A 113 -9.90 1.04 12.90
N ALA A 114 -9.04 1.33 13.87
CA ALA A 114 -8.43 0.31 14.74
C ALA A 114 -9.43 -0.07 15.85
N THR A 115 -10.34 -0.96 15.51
CA THR A 115 -11.38 -1.42 16.41
C THR A 115 -11.12 -2.83 16.97
N ALA A 116 -10.10 -3.46 16.51
CA ALA A 116 -9.75 -4.81 16.94
C ALA A 116 -8.94 -4.82 18.23
#